data_580eb02ee089de5ccd590188cadad220
#
_entry.id   580eb02ee089de5ccd590188cadad220
#
_cell.length_a   1.000
_cell.length_b   1.000
_cell.length_c   1.000
_cell.angle_alpha   90.00
_cell.angle_beta   90.00
_cell.angle_gamma   90.00
#
_symmetry.space_group_name_H-M   'P 1'
#
loop_
_entity.id
_entity.type
_entity.pdbx_description
1 polymer ?
#
loop_
_entity_poly.entity_id
_entity_poly.type
_entity_poly.pdbx_seq_one_letter_code
_entity_poly.pdbx_strand_id
1 'polypeptide(L)'
;MKLINIGFGSLVSQERLVAIVSPDSAPIKRMVQESRERGMLIDATYGRKTASIFIMDSDHVILSALPPEKFAISGAVGEER
;
A
#
# COMPACT_ATOMS: atom_id res chain seq x y z
N MET A 1 18.30 -5.75 -1.92
CA MET A 1 16.84 -5.59 -1.84
C MET A 1 16.49 -4.50 -0.85
N LYS A 2 15.59 -3.63 -1.22
CA LYS A 2 15.12 -2.58 -0.32
C LYS A 2 13.75 -2.92 0.21
N LEU A 3 13.58 -2.70 1.51
CA LEU A 3 12.32 -2.98 2.18
C LEU A 3 11.73 -1.68 2.72
N ILE A 4 10.42 -1.58 2.65
CA ILE A 4 9.69 -0.42 3.15
C ILE A 4 8.95 -0.86 4.40
N ASN A 5 9.15 -0.12 5.49
CA ASN A 5 8.46 -0.38 6.74
C ASN A 5 7.06 0.23 6.66
N ILE A 6 6.04 -0.61 6.73
CA ILE A 6 4.66 -0.16 6.64
C ILE A 6 3.94 -0.19 7.98
N GLY A 7 4.73 -0.31 9.06
CA GLY A 7 4.17 -0.24 10.41
C GLY A 7 4.06 -1.59 11.06
N PHE A 8 4.14 -1.60 12.39
CA PHE A 8 3.91 -2.79 13.21
C PHE A 8 4.79 -3.97 12.84
N GLY A 9 6.02 -3.68 12.40
CA GLY A 9 6.95 -4.74 12.07
C GLY A 9 6.77 -5.35 10.70
N SER A 10 5.86 -4.80 9.89
CA SER A 10 5.62 -5.33 8.55
C SER A 10 6.48 -4.61 7.54
N LEU A 11 7.06 -5.36 6.61
CA LEU A 11 7.94 -4.82 5.58
C LEU A 11 7.46 -5.31 4.23
N VAL A 12 7.59 -4.47 3.20
CA VAL A 12 7.29 -4.87 1.83
C VAL A 12 8.48 -4.58 0.94
N SER A 13 8.59 -5.33 -0.15
CA SER A 13 9.69 -5.16 -1.10
C SER A 13 9.44 -3.95 -1.96
N GLN A 14 10.37 -3.00 -1.93
CA GLN A 14 10.25 -1.81 -2.76
C GLN A 14 10.29 -2.17 -4.25
N GLU A 15 11.06 -3.19 -4.60
CA GLU A 15 11.22 -3.57 -6.00
C GLU A 15 9.97 -4.21 -6.60
N ARG A 16 9.11 -4.75 -5.76
CA ARG A 16 7.89 -5.39 -6.24
C ARG A 16 6.66 -4.51 -6.08
N LEU A 17 6.86 -3.28 -5.63
CA LEU A 17 5.77 -2.34 -5.39
C LEU A 17 5.43 -1.62 -6.68
N VAL A 18 4.14 -1.62 -7.03
CA VAL A 18 3.66 -0.91 -8.20
C VAL A 18 3.20 0.49 -7.83
N ALA A 19 2.43 0.62 -6.75
CA ALA A 19 1.86 1.90 -6.37
C ALA A 19 1.50 1.93 -4.91
N ILE A 20 1.50 3.13 -4.35
CA ILE A 20 0.96 3.40 -3.01
C ILE A 20 -0.16 4.39 -3.22
N VAL A 21 -1.37 4.04 -2.80
CA VAL A 21 -2.54 4.87 -3.05
C VAL A 21 -3.31 5.14 -1.78
N SER A 22 -4.12 6.19 -1.83
CA SER A 22 -5.01 6.54 -0.73
C SER A 22 -6.27 5.67 -0.80
N PRO A 23 -6.84 5.29 0.35
CA PRO A 23 -8.05 4.47 0.35
C PRO A 23 -9.33 5.23 0.04
N ASP A 24 -9.25 6.52 -0.29
CA ASP A 24 -10.43 7.38 -0.26
C ASP A 24 -11.23 7.43 -1.54
N SER A 25 -10.89 6.71 -2.58
CA SER A 25 -11.65 6.77 -3.83
C SER A 25 -12.46 5.49 -4.02
N ALA A 26 -13.56 5.62 -4.77
CA ALA A 26 -14.42 4.47 -5.04
C ALA A 26 -13.70 3.37 -5.83
N PRO A 27 -12.91 3.70 -6.86
CA PRO A 27 -12.18 2.63 -7.56
C PRO A 27 -11.23 1.86 -6.66
N ILE A 28 -10.56 2.55 -5.73
CA ILE A 28 -9.63 1.88 -4.82
C ILE A 28 -10.40 0.99 -3.84
N LYS A 29 -11.54 1.46 -3.34
CA LYS A 29 -12.35 0.64 -2.43
C LYS A 29 -12.84 -0.62 -3.13
N ARG A 30 -13.20 -0.51 -4.41
CA ARG A 30 -13.62 -1.68 -5.18
C ARG A 30 -12.47 -2.65 -5.35
N MET A 31 -11.27 -2.14 -5.63
CA MET A 31 -10.10 -2.98 -5.79
C MET A 31 -9.80 -3.76 -4.51
N VAL A 32 -9.93 -3.10 -3.36
CA VAL A 32 -9.71 -3.75 -2.08
C VAL A 32 -10.72 -4.88 -1.88
N GLN A 33 -11.98 -4.61 -2.21
CA GLN A 33 -13.02 -5.61 -2.05
C GLN A 33 -12.77 -6.82 -2.95
N GLU A 34 -12.38 -6.57 -4.20
CA GLU A 34 -12.10 -7.65 -5.13
C GLU A 34 -10.89 -8.46 -4.68
N SER A 35 -9.87 -7.80 -4.15
CA SER A 35 -8.71 -8.51 -3.64
C SER A 35 -9.06 -9.38 -2.46
N ARG A 36 -9.97 -8.89 -1.60
CA ARG A 36 -10.41 -9.68 -0.46
C ARG A 36 -11.11 -10.95 -0.93
N GLU A 37 -11.97 -10.81 -1.94
CA GLU A 37 -12.71 -11.96 -2.45
C GLU A 37 -11.81 -12.97 -3.14
N ARG A 38 -10.70 -12.51 -3.70
CA ARG A 38 -9.74 -13.38 -4.38
C ARG A 38 -8.67 -13.94 -3.46
N GLY A 39 -8.70 -13.58 -2.18
CA GLY A 39 -7.68 -14.05 -1.25
C GLY A 39 -6.34 -13.37 -1.43
N MET A 40 -6.31 -12.20 -2.07
CA MET A 40 -5.06 -11.49 -2.35
C MET A 40 -4.88 -10.25 -1.48
N LEU A 41 -5.72 -10.09 -0.47
CA LEU A 41 -5.65 -8.92 0.41
C LEU A 41 -4.88 -9.27 1.67
N ILE A 42 -3.92 -8.42 2.01
CA ILE A 42 -3.15 -8.55 3.24
C ILE A 42 -3.43 -7.33 4.10
N ASP A 43 -3.96 -7.55 5.30
CA ASP A 43 -4.28 -6.45 6.20
C ASP A 43 -3.16 -6.32 7.23
N ALA A 44 -2.35 -5.29 7.08
CA ALA A 44 -1.23 -5.03 7.98
C ALA A 44 -1.52 -3.85 8.91
N THR A 45 -2.81 -3.51 9.10
CA THR A 45 -3.17 -2.37 9.93
C THR A 45 -3.28 -2.72 11.41
N TYR A 46 -3.38 -3.99 11.73
CA TYR A 46 -3.54 -4.46 13.12
C TYR A 46 -4.77 -3.81 13.78
N GLY A 47 -5.87 -3.74 13.02
CA GLY A 47 -7.11 -3.20 13.55
C GLY A 47 -7.23 -1.70 13.50
N ARG A 48 -6.22 -1.01 12.99
CA ARG A 48 -6.28 0.44 12.89
C ARG A 48 -6.87 0.84 11.54
N LYS A 49 -7.24 2.10 11.43
CA LYS A 49 -7.81 2.62 10.19
C LYS A 49 -6.78 2.56 9.08
N THR A 50 -7.20 2.09 7.92
CA THR A 50 -6.34 2.05 6.74
C THR A 50 -6.04 3.48 6.28
N ALA A 51 -4.76 3.81 6.17
CA ALA A 51 -4.34 5.13 5.73
C ALA A 51 -3.65 5.09 4.37
N SER A 52 -3.09 3.96 3.97
CA SER A 52 -2.51 3.81 2.65
C SER A 52 -2.66 2.38 2.19
N ILE A 53 -2.60 2.19 0.88
CA ILE A 53 -2.78 0.88 0.26
C ILE A 53 -1.63 0.65 -0.70
N PHE A 54 -0.97 -0.49 -0.55
CA PHE A 54 0.17 -0.87 -1.36
C PHE A 54 -0.26 -1.89 -2.40
N ILE A 55 0.02 -1.61 -3.66
CA ILE A 55 -0.31 -2.51 -4.76
C ILE A 55 0.98 -3.13 -5.25
N MET A 56 1.05 -4.46 -5.19
CA MET A 56 2.26 -5.20 -5.54
C MET A 56 2.13 -5.76 -6.95
N ASP A 57 3.28 -6.09 -7.55
CA ASP A 57 3.30 -6.64 -8.91
C ASP A 57 2.71 -8.04 -8.99
N SER A 58 2.46 -8.67 -7.85
CA SER A 58 1.82 -9.98 -7.80
C SER A 58 0.29 -9.89 -7.68
N ASP A 59 -0.25 -8.69 -7.79
CA ASP A 59 -1.68 -8.39 -7.61
C ASP A 59 -2.11 -8.45 -6.15
N HIS A 60 -1.18 -8.62 -5.22
CA HIS A 60 -1.53 -8.50 -3.81
C HIS A 60 -1.77 -7.05 -3.45
N VAL A 61 -2.74 -6.84 -2.58
CA VAL A 61 -3.09 -5.51 -2.07
C VAL A 61 -2.89 -5.53 -0.57
N ILE A 62 -2.09 -4.60 -0.07
CA ILE A 62 -1.71 -4.58 1.34
C ILE A 62 -2.20 -3.29 1.97
N LEU A 63 -2.92 -3.41 3.09
CA LEU A 63 -3.45 -2.27 3.81
C LEU A 63 -2.46 -1.86 4.91
N SER A 64 -2.17 -0.56 4.99
CA SER A 64 -1.27 -0.03 6.02
C SER A 64 -1.95 1.08 6.80
N ALA A 65 -1.62 1.17 8.08
CA ALA A 65 -2.13 2.23 8.94
C ALA A 65 -1.29 3.50 8.86
N LEU A 66 -0.16 3.47 8.16
CA LEU A 66 0.66 4.67 8.01
C LEU A 66 0.20 5.48 6.81
N PRO A 67 0.20 6.80 6.91
CA PRO A 67 -0.25 7.65 5.80
C PRO A 67 0.74 7.63 4.65
N PRO A 68 0.27 7.90 3.42
CA PRO A 68 1.14 7.85 2.24
C PRO A 68 2.35 8.79 2.35
N GLU A 69 2.22 9.88 3.06
CA GLU A 69 3.32 10.83 3.21
C GLU A 69 4.55 10.23 3.85
N LYS A 70 4.36 9.17 4.63
CA LYS A 70 5.47 8.50 5.28
C LYS A 70 6.39 7.80 4.28
N PHE A 71 5.90 7.57 3.06
CA PHE A 71 6.63 6.82 2.07
C PHE A 71 7.14 7.69 0.93
N ALA A 72 6.86 8.98 0.96
CA ALA A 72 7.32 9.89 -0.09
C ALA A 72 8.84 9.98 -0.04
N ILE A 73 9.46 9.85 -1.20
CA ILE A 73 10.90 9.93 -1.31
C ILE A 73 11.24 11.27 -1.89
N SER A 74 12.07 12.02 -1.17
CA SER A 74 12.46 13.34 -1.61
C SER A 74 13.11 13.27 -2.98
N GLY A 75 12.67 14.14 -3.86
CA GLY A 75 13.21 14.20 -5.20
C GLY A 75 12.61 13.23 -6.17
N ALA A 76 11.97 12.19 -5.69
CA ALA A 76 11.39 11.22 -6.59
C ALA A 76 9.96 11.58 -6.92
N VAL A 77 9.23 12.07 -5.95
CA VAL A 77 7.82 12.31 -6.13
C VAL A 77 7.57 13.50 -7.04
N GLY A 78 8.29 14.54 -6.83
CA GLY A 78 8.04 15.76 -7.56
C GLY A 78 8.50 15.76 -8.98
N GLU A 79 9.18 14.75 -9.40
CA GLU A 79 9.76 14.77 -10.72
C GLU A 79 8.91 14.20 -11.76
N GLU A 80 7.89 13.63 -11.32
CA GLU A 80 7.07 13.09 -12.29
C GLU A 80 6.23 14.07 -12.84
N ARG A 81 6.39 14.58 -12.63
CA ARG A 81 5.68 15.34 -13.21
C ARG A 81 5.50 15.66 -13.90
#